data_f5505024c790008b29ca0116df1c94ae
#
_entry.id   f5505024c790008b29ca0116df1c94ae
#
_cell.length_a   1.000
_cell.length_b   1.000
_cell.length_c   1.000
_cell.angle_alpha   90.00
_cell.angle_beta   90.00
_cell.angle_gamma   90.00
#
_symmetry.space_group_name_H-M   'P 1'
#
loop_
_entity.id
_entity.type
_entity.pdbx_description
1 polymer ?
#
loop_
_entity_poly.entity_id
_entity_poly.type
_entity_poly.pdbx_seq_one_letter_code
_entity_poly.pdbx_strand_id
1 'polypeptide(L)'
;MHIPSVSTNELELLSFADALAQSGRRGDYDAERWLYVPDFYTEYRYILGTRGERPLICIGVNPSTAAPDDLDNTLKSVERIAHHNGYDSFIMFNVYAQRATRPKDILCWEPSLPAAFMTICRE
;
A
#
# COMPACT_ATOMS: atom_id res chain seq x y z
N MET A 1 10.41 -7.06 8.56
CA MET A 1 10.04 -6.59 7.23
C MET A 1 11.25 -6.35 6.37
N HIS A 2 11.20 -6.77 5.14
CA HIS A 2 12.27 -6.52 4.17
C HIS A 2 12.10 -5.11 3.57
N ILE A 3 13.10 -4.26 3.77
CA ILE A 3 13.22 -2.99 3.06
C ILE A 3 14.14 -3.25 1.89
N PRO A 4 13.73 -2.96 0.65
CA PRO A 4 14.56 -3.24 -0.51
C PRO A 4 15.93 -2.58 -0.41
N SER A 5 16.98 -3.34 -0.63
CA SER A 5 18.34 -2.83 -0.73
C SER A 5 18.69 -2.41 -2.16
N VAL A 6 17.79 -2.70 -3.09
CA VAL A 6 18.00 -2.42 -4.52
C VAL A 6 17.69 -0.95 -4.79
N SER A 7 18.46 -0.32 -5.64
CA SER A 7 18.19 1.04 -6.11
C SER A 7 16.83 1.09 -6.81
N THR A 8 16.04 2.13 -6.53
CA THR A 8 14.75 2.35 -7.20
C THR A 8 14.89 2.50 -8.72
N ASN A 9 16.09 2.80 -9.21
CA ASN A 9 16.37 2.90 -10.65
C ASN A 9 16.27 1.55 -11.37
N GLU A 10 16.30 0.45 -10.63
CA GLU A 10 16.17 -0.90 -11.18
C GLU A 10 14.75 -1.46 -11.04
N LEU A 11 13.86 -0.72 -10.36
CA LEU A 11 12.46 -1.13 -10.20
C LEU A 11 11.64 -0.63 -11.39
N GLU A 12 10.95 -1.55 -12.03
CA GLU A 12 9.93 -1.20 -13.01
C GLU A 12 8.68 -0.73 -12.27
N LEU A 13 8.45 0.57 -12.26
CA LEU A 13 7.26 1.15 -11.68
C LEU A 13 6.14 1.16 -12.70
N LEU A 14 5.21 0.24 -12.56
CA LEU A 14 4.03 0.17 -13.41
C LEU A 14 3.05 1.29 -13.05
N SER A 15 2.30 1.74 -14.05
CA SER A 15 1.14 2.58 -13.76
C SER A 15 0.14 1.81 -12.89
N PHE A 16 -0.71 2.53 -12.15
CA PHE A 16 -1.74 1.87 -11.34
C PHE A 16 -2.65 0.96 -12.18
N ALA A 17 -3.02 1.40 -13.38
CA ALA A 17 -3.87 0.62 -14.27
C ALA A 17 -3.20 -0.71 -14.69
N ASP A 18 -1.91 -0.66 -15.05
CA ASP A 18 -1.16 -1.85 -15.43
C ASP A 18 -0.95 -2.80 -14.24
N ALA A 19 -0.62 -2.23 -13.09
CA ALA A 19 -0.48 -3.01 -11.85
C ALA A 19 -1.78 -3.71 -11.48
N LEU A 20 -2.91 -3.01 -11.58
CA LEU A 20 -4.24 -3.58 -11.32
C LEU A 20 -4.57 -4.71 -12.29
N ALA A 21 -4.28 -4.54 -13.58
CA ALA A 21 -4.56 -5.55 -14.60
C ALA A 21 -3.75 -6.84 -14.40
N GLN A 22 -2.56 -6.73 -13.80
CA GLN A 22 -1.68 -7.87 -13.54
C GLN A 22 -1.89 -8.51 -12.17
N SER A 23 -2.54 -7.81 -11.24
CA SER A 23 -2.80 -8.31 -9.89
C SER A 23 -3.98 -9.27 -9.84
N GLY A 24 -4.05 -10.06 -8.75
CA GLY A 24 -5.13 -11.02 -8.54
C GLY A 24 -4.92 -12.38 -9.20
N ARG A 25 -3.72 -12.64 -9.72
CA ARG A 25 -3.41 -13.90 -10.44
C ARG A 25 -2.58 -14.90 -9.61
N ARG A 26 -2.14 -14.50 -8.44
CA ARG A 26 -1.22 -15.33 -7.63
C ARG A 26 -1.86 -16.59 -7.07
N GLY A 27 -3.08 -16.54 -6.59
CA GLY A 27 -3.76 -17.69 -6.03
C GLY A 27 -3.38 -18.06 -4.59
N ASP A 28 -2.46 -17.32 -3.96
CA ASP A 28 -2.05 -17.52 -2.56
C ASP A 28 -2.88 -16.70 -1.56
N TYR A 29 -3.83 -15.93 -2.06
CA TYR A 29 -4.84 -15.22 -1.28
C TYR A 29 -6.15 -15.16 -2.07
N ASP A 30 -7.25 -14.87 -1.37
CA ASP A 30 -8.56 -14.73 -2.01
C ASP A 30 -8.70 -13.38 -2.72
N ALA A 31 -8.51 -13.37 -4.03
CA ALA A 31 -8.60 -12.17 -4.86
C ALA A 31 -10.03 -11.62 -5.01
N GLU A 32 -11.06 -12.40 -4.65
CA GLU A 32 -12.43 -11.91 -4.62
C GLU A 32 -12.72 -11.11 -3.34
N ARG A 33 -12.01 -11.44 -2.26
CA ARG A 33 -12.10 -10.73 -0.99
C ARG A 33 -11.13 -9.55 -0.91
N TRP A 34 -9.89 -9.76 -1.32
CA TRP A 34 -8.80 -8.79 -1.14
C TRP A 34 -8.52 -8.00 -2.40
N LEU A 35 -8.27 -6.71 -2.21
CA LEU A 35 -7.73 -5.81 -3.21
C LEU A 35 -6.28 -5.52 -2.83
N TYR A 36 -5.34 -6.11 -3.57
CA TYR A 36 -3.91 -6.03 -3.29
C TYR A 36 -3.16 -5.69 -4.58
N VAL A 37 -2.65 -4.47 -4.70
CA VAL A 37 -2.08 -3.94 -5.95
C VAL A 37 -0.79 -3.17 -5.68
N PRO A 38 0.30 -3.52 -6.32
CA PRO A 38 0.54 -4.78 -7.00
C PRO A 38 0.78 -5.91 -6.00
N ASP A 39 0.42 -7.12 -6.35
CA ASP A 39 0.63 -8.28 -5.49
C ASP A 39 1.90 -9.07 -5.82
N PHE A 40 2.62 -8.66 -6.87
CA PHE A 40 3.81 -9.35 -7.40
C PHE A 40 5.13 -8.64 -7.10
N TYR A 41 5.09 -7.49 -6.43
CA TYR A 41 6.28 -6.79 -5.96
C TYR A 41 6.32 -6.74 -4.43
N THR A 42 7.49 -6.90 -3.86
CA THR A 42 7.72 -6.73 -2.42
C THR A 42 8.16 -5.31 -2.08
N GLU A 43 8.63 -4.56 -3.07
CA GLU A 43 9.25 -3.25 -2.90
C GLU A 43 8.25 -2.11 -2.77
N TYR A 44 7.08 -2.24 -3.39
CA TYR A 44 6.06 -1.20 -3.32
C TYR A 44 4.64 -1.77 -3.36
N ARG A 45 3.69 -0.95 -2.91
CA ARG A 45 2.26 -1.27 -2.91
C ARG A 45 1.45 0.01 -3.05
N TYR A 46 0.51 0.04 -3.98
CA TYR A 46 -0.40 1.17 -4.14
C TYR A 46 -1.57 1.08 -3.17
N ILE A 47 -2.26 -0.05 -3.13
CA ILE A 47 -3.41 -0.27 -2.27
C ILE A 47 -3.43 -1.66 -1.65
N LEU A 48 -4.03 -1.70 -0.46
CA LEU A 48 -4.44 -2.95 0.18
C LEU A 48 -5.78 -2.70 0.86
N GLY A 49 -6.72 -3.59 0.63
CA GLY A 49 -8.03 -3.49 1.25
C GLY A 49 -8.88 -4.71 1.01
N THR A 50 -10.10 -4.64 1.47
CA THR A 50 -11.12 -5.65 1.21
C THR A 50 -12.17 -5.10 0.27
N ARG A 51 -12.73 -5.98 -0.57
CA ARG A 51 -13.80 -5.60 -1.50
C ARG A 51 -15.13 -5.56 -0.77
N GLY A 52 -15.95 -4.56 -1.08
CA GLY A 52 -17.28 -4.42 -0.51
C GLY A 52 -18.03 -3.28 -1.17
N GLU A 53 -19.27 -3.09 -0.73
CA GLU A 53 -20.16 -2.06 -1.28
C GLU A 53 -19.99 -0.70 -0.60
N ARG A 54 -19.51 -0.72 0.65
CA ARG A 54 -19.35 0.49 1.47
C ARG A 54 -17.98 0.54 2.12
N PRO A 55 -16.91 0.72 1.33
CA PRO A 55 -15.57 0.76 1.88
C PRO A 55 -15.27 2.05 2.63
N LEU A 56 -14.57 1.93 3.75
CA LEU A 56 -13.88 3.04 4.39
C LEU A 56 -12.59 3.31 3.62
N ILE A 57 -12.46 4.52 3.08
CA ILE A 57 -11.25 4.92 2.36
C ILE A 57 -10.28 5.58 3.34
N CYS A 58 -9.06 5.06 3.39
CA CYS A 58 -7.99 5.59 4.23
C CYS A 58 -6.78 5.93 3.38
N ILE A 59 -6.04 6.94 3.79
CA ILE A 59 -4.83 7.39 3.12
C ILE A 59 -3.69 7.37 4.14
N GLY A 60 -2.69 6.53 3.91
CA GLY A 60 -1.48 6.46 4.70
C GLY A 60 -0.30 7.10 3.99
N VAL A 61 0.82 7.20 4.69
CA VAL A 61 2.05 7.78 4.13
C VAL A 61 2.69 6.78 3.17
N ASN A 62 2.98 5.58 3.66
CA ASN A 62 3.63 4.52 2.89
C ASN A 62 3.22 3.14 3.42
N PRO A 63 3.25 2.11 2.56
CA PRO A 63 3.00 0.75 3.01
C PRO A 63 4.15 0.20 3.85
N SER A 64 3.83 -0.73 4.74
CA SER A 64 4.79 -1.47 5.55
C SER A 64 4.67 -2.97 5.27
N THR A 65 4.53 -3.79 6.30
CA THR A 65 4.56 -5.26 6.17
C THR A 65 3.24 -5.90 5.78
N ALA A 66 2.12 -5.19 5.91
CA ALA A 66 0.80 -5.77 5.74
C ALA A 66 0.58 -6.40 4.37
N ALA A 67 -0.08 -7.54 4.37
CA ALA A 67 -0.50 -8.30 3.19
C ALA A 67 -1.89 -8.90 3.44
N PRO A 68 -2.57 -9.46 2.43
CA PRO A 68 -3.80 -10.20 2.66
C PRO A 68 -3.64 -11.27 3.73
N ASP A 69 -4.60 -11.34 4.64
CA ASP A 69 -4.64 -12.27 5.78
C ASP A 69 -3.48 -12.11 6.79
N ASP A 70 -2.64 -11.08 6.63
CA ASP A 70 -1.53 -10.76 7.53
C ASP A 70 -1.40 -9.24 7.68
N LEU A 71 -2.39 -8.64 8.31
CA LEU A 71 -2.44 -7.18 8.51
C LEU A 71 -1.52 -6.75 9.64
N ASP A 72 -0.88 -5.60 9.47
CA ASP A 72 -0.16 -4.93 10.55
C ASP A 72 -1.13 -4.23 11.53
N ASN A 73 -0.59 -3.67 12.61
CA ASN A 73 -1.41 -3.03 13.64
C ASN A 73 -2.22 -1.86 13.12
N THR A 74 -1.69 -1.11 12.17
CA THR A 74 -2.40 0.03 11.56
C THR A 74 -3.61 -0.45 10.79
N LEU A 75 -3.46 -1.44 9.92
CA LEU A 75 -4.57 -1.95 9.12
C LEU A 75 -5.56 -2.77 9.93
N LYS A 76 -5.13 -3.46 10.98
CA LYS A 76 -6.05 -4.08 11.95
C LYS A 76 -6.93 -3.02 12.62
N SER A 77 -6.36 -1.87 12.95
CA SER A 77 -7.13 -0.75 13.51
C SER A 77 -8.11 -0.17 12.51
N VAL A 78 -7.68 0.00 11.27
CA VAL A 78 -8.55 0.48 10.17
C VAL A 78 -9.72 -0.47 9.95
N GLU A 79 -9.47 -1.76 9.89
CA GLU A 79 -10.52 -2.77 9.74
C GLU A 79 -11.52 -2.71 10.87
N ARG A 80 -11.05 -2.61 12.10
CA ARG A 80 -11.90 -2.50 13.28
C ARG A 80 -12.74 -1.21 13.27
N ILE A 81 -12.14 -0.07 12.92
CA ILE A 81 -12.85 1.21 12.82
C ILE A 81 -13.91 1.14 11.73
N ALA A 82 -13.60 0.56 10.59
CA ALA A 82 -14.55 0.37 9.51
C ALA A 82 -15.76 -0.43 9.99
N HIS A 83 -15.52 -1.57 10.60
CA HIS A 83 -16.56 -2.44 11.12
C HIS A 83 -17.46 -1.75 12.15
N HIS A 84 -16.87 -1.03 13.12
CA HIS A 84 -17.63 -0.33 14.16
C HIS A 84 -18.44 0.86 13.64
N ASN A 85 -18.10 1.40 12.47
CA ASN A 85 -18.80 2.55 11.89
C ASN A 85 -19.74 2.16 10.73
N GLY A 86 -20.06 0.89 10.58
CA GLY A 86 -21.04 0.43 9.60
C GLY A 86 -20.51 0.30 8.18
N TYR A 87 -19.20 0.30 7.99
CA TYR A 87 -18.57 -0.03 6.71
C TYR A 87 -18.37 -1.54 6.61
N ASP A 88 -18.51 -2.08 5.41
CA ASP A 88 -18.36 -3.52 5.17
C ASP A 88 -16.93 -3.91 4.72
N SER A 89 -16.12 -2.91 4.44
CA SER A 89 -14.79 -3.10 3.89
C SER A 89 -13.93 -1.86 4.12
N PHE A 90 -12.66 -1.94 3.77
CA PHE A 90 -11.76 -0.79 3.80
C PHE A 90 -10.80 -0.84 2.62
N ILE A 91 -10.32 0.33 2.21
CA ILE A 91 -9.28 0.47 1.21
C ILE A 91 -8.24 1.45 1.73
N MET A 92 -7.00 0.97 1.86
CA MET A 92 -5.87 1.80 2.27
C MET A 92 -5.05 2.18 1.04
N PHE A 93 -5.04 3.47 0.74
CA PHE A 93 -4.12 4.09 -0.22
C PHE A 93 -2.89 4.62 0.52
N ASN A 94 -1.78 4.76 -0.20
CA ASN A 94 -0.57 5.36 0.35
C ASN A 94 -0.07 6.48 -0.56
N VAL A 95 0.40 7.57 0.05
CA VAL A 95 0.97 8.71 -0.68
C VAL A 95 2.23 8.28 -1.43
N TYR A 96 3.05 7.45 -0.80
CA TYR A 96 4.22 6.82 -1.42
C TYR A 96 3.98 5.32 -1.53
N ALA A 97 4.27 4.77 -2.69
CA ALA A 97 4.08 3.34 -2.94
C ALA A 97 5.18 2.47 -2.33
N GLN A 98 6.38 3.01 -2.13
CA GLN A 98 7.52 2.27 -1.60
C GLN A 98 7.26 1.77 -0.18
N ARG A 99 7.49 0.47 0.04
CA ARG A 99 7.38 -0.13 1.37
C ARG A 99 8.52 0.33 2.27
N ALA A 100 8.18 0.76 3.48
CA ALA A 100 9.13 1.07 4.53
C ALA A 100 8.46 1.00 5.89
N THR A 101 9.17 0.55 6.91
CA THR A 101 8.66 0.52 8.28
C THR A 101 8.60 1.91 8.88
N ARG A 102 9.52 2.79 8.47
CA ARG A 102 9.60 4.18 8.91
C ARG A 102 9.57 5.11 7.70
N PRO A 103 8.86 6.24 7.76
CA PRO A 103 8.80 7.18 6.64
C PRO A 103 10.19 7.65 6.16
N LYS A 104 11.15 7.78 7.06
CA LYS A 104 12.52 8.20 6.71
C LYS A 104 13.29 7.18 5.85
N ASP A 105 12.82 5.95 5.79
CA ASP A 105 13.45 4.89 4.99
C ASP A 105 12.96 4.91 3.54
N ILE A 106 11.99 5.77 3.22
CA ILE A 106 11.50 5.96 1.86
C ILE A 106 12.54 6.73 1.05
N LEU A 107 12.80 6.24 -0.16
CA LEU A 107 13.63 6.96 -1.12
C LEU A 107 12.79 8.06 -1.77
N CYS A 108 12.71 9.21 -1.11
CA CYS A 108 11.83 10.30 -1.50
C CYS A 108 12.55 11.46 -2.17
N TRP A 109 13.83 11.30 -2.48
CA TRP A 109 14.56 12.32 -3.21
C TRP A 109 14.22 12.23 -4.70
N GLU A 110 13.31 13.06 -5.11
CA GLU A 110 12.90 13.22 -6.50
C GLU A 110 12.80 14.72 -6.80
N PRO A 111 13.68 15.25 -7.68
CA PRO A 111 13.72 16.70 -7.95
C PRO A 111 12.40 17.27 -8.47
N SER A 112 11.56 16.43 -9.07
CA SER A 112 10.26 16.82 -9.59
C SER A 112 9.16 16.91 -8.52
N LEU A 113 9.41 16.38 -7.31
CA LEU A 113 8.40 16.40 -6.25
C LEU A 113 8.31 17.78 -5.58
N PRO A 114 7.11 18.23 -5.23
CA PRO A 114 6.92 19.44 -4.44
C PRO A 114 7.63 19.35 -3.10
N ALA A 115 8.08 20.52 -2.58
CA ALA A 115 8.76 20.59 -1.28
C ALA A 115 7.93 19.99 -0.14
N ALA A 116 6.59 20.08 -0.20
CA ALA A 116 5.70 19.51 0.81
C ALA A 116 5.85 17.98 0.90
N PHE A 117 6.02 17.27 -0.22
CA PHE A 117 6.28 15.85 -0.23
C PHE A 117 7.63 15.50 0.40
N MET A 118 8.64 16.32 0.15
CA MET A 118 9.97 16.15 0.76
C MET A 118 9.90 16.27 2.28
N THR A 119 9.09 17.20 2.78
CA THR A 119 8.89 17.39 4.22
C THR A 119 8.23 16.16 4.86
N ILE A 120 7.20 15.61 4.23
CA ILE A 120 6.51 14.40 4.70
C ILE A 120 7.50 13.22 4.80
N CYS A 121 8.37 13.07 3.82
CA CYS A 121 9.37 11.99 3.82
C CYS A 121 10.39 12.14 4.96
N ARG A 122 10.67 13.36 5.41
CA ARG A 122 11.67 13.63 6.47
C ARG A 122 11.14 13.43 7.88
N GLU A 123 9.85 13.49 8.05
CA GLU A 123 9.17 13.27 9.33
C GLU A 123 8.97 11.80 9.64
#